data_cf01f312efb923cd815c23ec4da07925
#
_entry.id   cf01f312efb923cd815c23ec4da07925
#
_cell.length_a   1.000
_cell.length_b   1.000
_cell.length_c   1.000
_cell.angle_alpha   90.00
_cell.angle_beta   90.00
_cell.angle_gamma   90.00
#
_symmetry.space_group_name_H-M   'P 1'
#
loop_
_entity.id
_entity.type
_entity.pdbx_description
1 polymer ?
#
loop_
_entity_poly.entity_id
_entity_poly.type
_entity_poly.pdbx_seq_one_letter_code
_entity_poly.pdbx_strand_id
1 'polypeptide(L)'
;MDASQKILSDLTVHMKYSKFIPELERRETWEELVTRNMNMHIKKYPHIASEIVDVYQYVYTKKVLPSMRSMQFGGKPIEISPNRIYNCAYLPIDHLDAFSETMFLLLGGTGVGYSVQKHHVEKLPEIRKPNPNRTRRFLVGDSIEGWADAIKVLMKSYFGEHLSTPEFDFSDVRPKGAQLVTSGGKAPGPQPLKDCIHKLKGMLDAKEDGQKLSSIEVHDMICHIADAVLAGGIRRAALISLFSADDNEMIACKSGSWWETNPQRGRANNSAALVRHKITKDFFMDLWKRVEASGAGEPGIYFTNDKDWGTNPCCEIALRPNQFCNLCEVNVSDIESQEDLNNRVKAATFIGTLQAGYTDFHYLRDVWKRTTEKEALIGVSMTGIGSGVVLGYNMKEAAKLVKEENARVAELIGINKSARTTTVKPAGTTSLTLGTSSGIHAWHNDYYLRRIRVGKNEAIYQYLAMYHPELVEDEFFRPHDTAVISVPQKSPEGAILRTESPFQLLDRVKKITQEWVRPGHRTGSNTHNVSATISLKNEDWELAGEWMWENRDFYNGLSVLPHDGGSYIQAPFEDCTKEEYERLFAKLHTIDLSKVVELQDNTDLSGELACVGGACEIK
;
A
#
# COMPACT_ATOMS: atom_id res chain seq x y z
N MET A 1 -15.97 4.15 -19.97
CA MET A 1 -15.19 2.89 -20.12
C MET A 1 -15.65 2.15 -21.38
N ASP A 2 -14.72 1.68 -22.17
CA ASP A 2 -15.03 0.74 -23.25
C ASP A 2 -15.22 -0.69 -22.68
N ALA A 3 -15.55 -1.65 -23.55
CA ALA A 3 -15.80 -3.03 -23.13
C ALA A 3 -14.60 -3.69 -22.45
N SER A 4 -13.38 -3.43 -22.92
CA SER A 4 -12.18 -4.03 -22.34
C SER A 4 -11.81 -3.43 -20.98
N GLN A 5 -11.95 -2.12 -20.82
CA GLN A 5 -11.76 -1.45 -19.52
C GLN A 5 -12.80 -1.92 -18.50
N LYS A 6 -14.06 -2.09 -18.94
CA LYS A 6 -15.12 -2.60 -18.08
C LYS A 6 -14.84 -4.03 -17.60
N ILE A 7 -14.35 -4.90 -18.46
CA ILE A 7 -13.96 -6.27 -18.09
C ILE A 7 -12.87 -6.25 -17.03
N LEU A 8 -11.80 -5.48 -17.21
CA LEU A 8 -10.73 -5.35 -16.23
C LEU A 8 -11.22 -4.77 -14.90
N SER A 9 -12.07 -3.76 -14.95
CA SER A 9 -12.68 -3.16 -13.76
C SER A 9 -13.51 -4.18 -12.99
N ASP A 10 -14.41 -4.88 -13.66
CA ASP A 10 -15.29 -5.87 -13.05
C ASP A 10 -14.50 -7.04 -12.44
N LEU A 11 -13.49 -7.55 -13.15
CA LEU A 11 -12.61 -8.62 -12.64
C LEU A 11 -11.85 -8.16 -11.40
N THR A 12 -11.27 -6.97 -11.44
CA THR A 12 -10.50 -6.42 -10.31
C THR A 12 -11.38 -6.25 -9.07
N VAL A 13 -12.55 -5.67 -9.23
CA VAL A 13 -13.53 -5.50 -8.13
C VAL A 13 -13.93 -6.86 -7.54
N HIS A 14 -14.29 -7.80 -8.40
CA HIS A 14 -14.72 -9.14 -7.97
C HIS A 14 -13.63 -9.87 -7.19
N MET A 15 -12.40 -9.85 -7.69
CA MET A 15 -11.30 -10.60 -7.10
C MET A 15 -10.75 -9.96 -5.82
N LYS A 16 -10.83 -8.63 -5.68
CA LYS A 16 -10.09 -7.90 -4.64
C LYS A 16 -10.95 -7.20 -3.60
N TYR A 17 -12.17 -6.81 -3.92
CA TYR A 17 -13.01 -5.99 -3.05
C TYR A 17 -14.35 -6.59 -2.68
N SER A 18 -14.96 -7.35 -3.58
CA SER A 18 -16.27 -7.95 -3.38
C SER A 18 -16.22 -9.02 -2.30
N LYS A 19 -17.10 -8.90 -1.31
CA LYS A 19 -17.25 -9.92 -0.26
C LYS A 19 -18.11 -11.09 -0.75
N PHE A 20 -17.76 -12.27 -0.26
CA PHE A 20 -18.56 -13.46 -0.45
C PHE A 20 -19.85 -13.38 0.39
N ILE A 21 -20.99 -13.67 -0.23
CA ILE A 21 -22.31 -13.70 0.40
C ILE A 21 -22.77 -15.15 0.45
N PRO A 22 -22.66 -15.84 1.61
CA PRO A 22 -22.99 -17.27 1.71
C PRO A 22 -24.42 -17.60 1.28
N GLU A 23 -25.38 -16.77 1.62
CA GLU A 23 -26.82 -16.98 1.33
C GLU A 23 -27.12 -16.92 -0.17
N LEU A 24 -26.31 -16.22 -0.95
CA LEU A 24 -26.45 -16.08 -2.39
C LEU A 24 -25.44 -16.93 -3.17
N GLU A 25 -24.51 -17.61 -2.49
CA GLU A 25 -23.44 -18.40 -3.09
C GLU A 25 -22.66 -17.64 -4.18
N ARG A 26 -22.46 -16.34 -3.97
CA ARG A 26 -21.71 -15.47 -4.88
C ARG A 26 -21.08 -14.29 -4.14
N ARG A 27 -20.22 -13.58 -4.84
CA ARG A 27 -19.67 -12.31 -4.34
C ARG A 27 -20.59 -11.13 -4.63
N GLU A 28 -20.35 -10.04 -3.93
CA GLU A 28 -21.05 -8.77 -4.11
C GLU A 28 -20.89 -8.24 -5.54
N THR A 29 -21.93 -7.60 -6.05
CA THR A 29 -21.86 -6.71 -7.22
C THR A 29 -21.24 -5.37 -6.81
N TRP A 30 -20.87 -4.53 -7.80
CA TRP A 30 -20.36 -3.19 -7.52
C TRP A 30 -21.33 -2.35 -6.69
N GLU A 31 -22.60 -2.36 -7.04
CA GLU A 31 -23.61 -1.61 -6.30
C GLU A 31 -23.77 -2.10 -4.85
N GLU A 32 -23.73 -3.40 -4.63
CA GLU A 32 -23.79 -3.97 -3.29
C GLU A 32 -22.58 -3.59 -2.45
N LEU A 33 -21.38 -3.63 -3.07
CA LEU A 33 -20.12 -3.22 -2.44
C LEU A 33 -20.14 -1.74 -2.01
N VAL A 34 -20.51 -0.87 -2.94
CA VAL A 34 -20.59 0.58 -2.68
C VAL A 34 -21.63 0.89 -1.63
N THR A 35 -22.79 0.22 -1.69
CA THR A 35 -23.87 0.39 -0.70
C THR A 35 -23.42 -0.04 0.71
N ARG A 36 -22.68 -1.15 0.82
CA ARG A 36 -22.11 -1.57 2.11
C ARG A 36 -21.17 -0.52 2.68
N ASN A 37 -20.30 0.05 1.85
CA ASN A 37 -19.37 1.10 2.26
C ASN A 37 -20.12 2.38 2.69
N MET A 38 -21.09 2.81 1.90
CA MET A 38 -21.94 3.97 2.19
C MET A 38 -22.70 3.81 3.51
N ASN A 39 -23.32 2.66 3.72
CA ASN A 39 -24.13 2.38 4.92
C ASN A 39 -23.30 2.38 6.19
N MET A 40 -22.04 1.96 6.13
CA MET A 40 -21.13 2.07 7.27
C MET A 40 -20.99 3.53 7.73
N HIS A 41 -20.79 4.46 6.80
CA HIS A 41 -20.70 5.87 7.11
C HIS A 41 -22.02 6.47 7.59
N ILE A 42 -23.15 6.10 6.99
CA ILE A 42 -24.48 6.54 7.43
C ILE A 42 -24.76 6.10 8.87
N LYS A 43 -24.38 4.87 9.22
CA LYS A 43 -24.52 4.35 10.58
C LYS A 43 -23.74 5.17 11.61
N LYS A 44 -22.52 5.58 11.25
CA LYS A 44 -21.67 6.39 12.12
C LYS A 44 -22.09 7.86 12.18
N TYR A 45 -22.57 8.41 11.05
CA TYR A 45 -22.92 9.81 10.89
C TYR A 45 -24.35 9.99 10.38
N PRO A 46 -25.36 9.53 11.15
CA PRO A 46 -26.76 9.53 10.67
C PRO A 46 -27.31 10.93 10.42
N HIS A 47 -26.77 11.96 11.09
CA HIS A 47 -27.21 13.35 10.94
C HIS A 47 -26.86 13.98 9.57
N ILE A 48 -25.96 13.38 8.81
CA ILE A 48 -25.61 13.83 7.45
C ILE A 48 -25.87 12.75 6.41
N ALA A 49 -26.76 11.82 6.69
CA ALA A 49 -27.06 10.68 5.80
C ALA A 49 -27.44 11.12 4.38
N SER A 50 -28.20 12.19 4.23
CA SER A 50 -28.60 12.71 2.92
C SER A 50 -27.40 13.19 2.09
N GLU A 51 -26.46 13.91 2.69
CA GLU A 51 -25.23 14.31 1.99
C GLU A 51 -24.35 13.11 1.62
N ILE A 52 -24.28 12.09 2.49
CA ILE A 52 -23.54 10.86 2.20
C ILE A 52 -24.12 10.16 0.97
N VAL A 53 -25.42 10.02 0.89
CA VAL A 53 -26.09 9.42 -0.28
C VAL A 53 -25.78 10.19 -1.55
N ASP A 54 -25.83 11.51 -1.52
CA ASP A 54 -25.55 12.36 -2.69
C ASP A 54 -24.10 12.21 -3.16
N VAL A 55 -23.13 12.21 -2.24
CA VAL A 55 -21.72 12.07 -2.56
C VAL A 55 -21.41 10.68 -3.13
N TYR A 56 -22.05 9.64 -2.61
CA TYR A 56 -21.82 8.27 -3.08
C TYR A 56 -22.29 8.01 -4.51
N GLN A 57 -23.09 8.90 -5.11
CA GLN A 57 -23.37 8.83 -6.56
C GLN A 57 -22.09 8.92 -7.39
N TYR A 58 -21.11 9.67 -6.93
CA TYR A 58 -19.79 9.73 -7.56
C TYR A 58 -19.01 8.42 -7.43
N VAL A 59 -19.22 7.66 -6.36
CA VAL A 59 -18.60 6.34 -6.19
C VAL A 59 -19.28 5.30 -7.07
N TYR A 60 -20.62 5.25 -7.10
CA TYR A 60 -21.36 4.35 -7.98
C TYR A 60 -20.96 4.50 -9.44
N THR A 61 -20.71 5.72 -9.88
CA THR A 61 -20.33 6.05 -11.26
C THR A 61 -18.80 6.03 -11.49
N LYS A 62 -18.03 5.61 -10.49
CA LYS A 62 -16.55 5.48 -10.57
C LYS A 62 -15.82 6.78 -10.94
N LYS A 63 -16.36 7.91 -10.52
CA LYS A 63 -15.69 9.22 -10.62
C LYS A 63 -14.72 9.47 -9.47
N VAL A 64 -15.04 8.94 -8.29
CA VAL A 64 -14.18 8.92 -7.11
C VAL A 64 -14.26 7.56 -6.42
N LEU A 65 -13.26 7.23 -5.61
CA LEU A 65 -13.26 6.02 -4.79
C LEU A 65 -12.91 6.34 -3.35
N PRO A 66 -13.54 5.65 -2.37
CA PRO A 66 -13.06 5.60 -1.00
C PRO A 66 -11.67 4.94 -0.92
N SER A 67 -11.10 4.85 0.28
CA SER A 67 -9.90 4.06 0.47
C SER A 67 -10.14 2.60 0.07
N MET A 68 -9.11 1.96 -0.51
CA MET A 68 -9.20 0.54 -0.89
C MET A 68 -9.57 -0.34 0.30
N ARG A 69 -9.03 -0.04 1.47
CA ARG A 69 -9.29 -0.80 2.69
C ARG A 69 -10.72 -0.62 3.18
N SER A 70 -11.29 0.58 3.05
CA SER A 70 -12.70 0.78 3.39
C SER A 70 -13.63 0.05 2.43
N MET A 71 -13.28 -0.04 1.15
CA MET A 71 -14.04 -0.85 0.19
C MET A 71 -13.95 -2.34 0.52
N GLN A 72 -12.76 -2.83 0.88
CA GLN A 72 -12.53 -4.22 1.21
C GLN A 72 -13.18 -4.61 2.56
N PHE A 73 -13.01 -3.80 3.58
CA PHE A 73 -13.39 -4.11 4.97
C PHE A 73 -14.58 -3.30 5.50
N GLY A 74 -15.21 -2.48 4.67
CA GLY A 74 -16.35 -1.67 5.08
C GLY A 74 -17.45 -2.50 5.76
N GLY A 75 -18.04 -1.95 6.82
CA GLY A 75 -19.01 -2.62 7.66
C GLY A 75 -18.39 -3.21 8.91
N LYS A 76 -18.82 -4.42 9.29
CA LYS A 76 -18.44 -5.06 10.55
C LYS A 76 -16.94 -5.13 10.84
N PRO A 77 -16.04 -5.49 9.90
CA PRO A 77 -14.61 -5.53 10.19
C PRO A 77 -14.04 -4.20 10.65
N ILE A 78 -14.45 -3.08 10.04
CA ILE A 78 -14.02 -1.73 10.42
C ILE A 78 -14.72 -1.27 11.71
N GLU A 79 -15.99 -1.62 11.91
CA GLU A 79 -16.70 -1.31 13.15
C GLU A 79 -16.05 -1.96 14.38
N ILE A 80 -15.51 -3.17 14.22
CA ILE A 80 -14.79 -3.89 15.27
C ILE A 80 -13.36 -3.35 15.44
N SER A 81 -12.66 -3.11 14.33
CA SER A 81 -11.28 -2.64 14.29
C SER A 81 -11.15 -1.42 13.38
N PRO A 82 -11.43 -0.21 13.86
CA PRO A 82 -11.44 1.01 13.02
C PRO A 82 -10.13 1.30 12.29
N ASN A 83 -8.98 0.86 12.81
CA ASN A 83 -7.69 0.99 12.11
C ASN A 83 -7.69 0.32 10.72
N ARG A 84 -8.57 -0.62 10.46
CA ARG A 84 -8.66 -1.33 9.17
C ARG A 84 -9.21 -0.48 8.02
N ILE A 85 -9.72 0.72 8.30
CA ILE A 85 -10.13 1.66 7.26
C ILE A 85 -8.93 2.32 6.56
N TYR A 86 -7.80 2.39 7.24
CA TYR A 86 -6.60 3.04 6.76
C TYR A 86 -5.70 2.10 5.97
N ASN A 87 -5.17 2.59 4.85
CA ASN A 87 -4.31 1.79 3.98
C ASN A 87 -2.96 1.51 4.61
N CYS A 88 -2.38 2.51 5.26
CA CYS A 88 -1.00 2.48 5.71
C CYS A 88 -0.80 3.22 7.04
N ALA A 89 0.37 2.99 7.63
CA ALA A 89 0.79 3.64 8.85
C ALA A 89 2.31 3.78 8.88
N TYR A 90 2.80 4.60 9.79
CA TYR A 90 4.23 4.73 10.08
C TYR A 90 4.48 4.71 11.58
N LEU A 91 5.55 4.04 11.99
CA LEU A 91 6.08 4.12 13.35
C LEU A 91 7.61 4.02 13.36
N PRO A 92 8.29 4.76 14.25
CA PRO A 92 9.69 4.48 14.55
C PRO A 92 9.79 3.24 15.44
N ILE A 93 10.83 2.43 15.25
CA ILE A 93 11.10 1.30 16.15
C ILE A 93 11.98 1.78 17.29
N ASP A 94 11.35 2.51 18.18
CA ASP A 94 11.97 3.16 19.35
C ASP A 94 11.38 2.71 20.69
N HIS A 95 10.50 1.71 20.65
CA HIS A 95 9.81 1.17 21.80
C HIS A 95 9.56 -0.33 21.58
N LEU A 96 9.61 -1.13 22.64
CA LEU A 96 9.40 -2.58 22.53
C LEU A 96 8.03 -2.95 21.96
N ASP A 97 7.00 -2.17 22.25
CA ASP A 97 5.66 -2.40 21.71
C ASP A 97 5.57 -2.19 20.20
N ALA A 98 6.54 -1.51 19.57
CA ALA A 98 6.55 -1.30 18.13
C ALA A 98 6.58 -2.61 17.33
N PHE A 99 7.22 -3.64 17.82
CA PHE A 99 7.26 -4.95 17.16
C PHE A 99 5.88 -5.62 17.10
N SER A 100 5.18 -5.65 18.23
CA SER A 100 3.82 -6.21 18.30
C SER A 100 2.81 -5.34 17.56
N GLU A 101 2.95 -4.04 17.61
CA GLU A 101 2.11 -3.11 16.84
C GLU A 101 2.28 -3.33 15.33
N THR A 102 3.50 -3.58 14.86
CA THR A 102 3.75 -3.89 13.45
C THR A 102 3.04 -5.18 13.04
N MET A 103 3.13 -6.24 13.83
CA MET A 103 2.40 -7.49 13.58
C MET A 103 0.88 -7.24 13.53
N PHE A 104 0.36 -6.51 14.49
CA PHE A 104 -1.06 -6.16 14.57
C PHE A 104 -1.54 -5.40 13.31
N LEU A 105 -0.78 -4.38 12.90
CA LEU A 105 -1.11 -3.57 11.73
C LEU A 105 -1.08 -4.38 10.44
N LEU A 106 -0.03 -5.16 10.23
CA LEU A 106 0.11 -5.99 9.04
C LEU A 106 -0.99 -7.05 8.95
N LEU A 107 -1.34 -7.70 10.06
CA LEU A 107 -2.45 -8.67 10.10
C LEU A 107 -3.80 -8.01 9.83
N GLY A 108 -3.96 -6.74 10.21
CA GLY A 108 -5.13 -5.94 9.89
C GLY A 108 -5.22 -5.51 8.42
N GLY A 109 -4.17 -5.75 7.64
CA GLY A 109 -4.11 -5.36 6.22
C GLY A 109 -3.48 -3.99 5.97
N THR A 110 -2.90 -3.37 7.00
CA THR A 110 -2.24 -2.06 6.91
C THR A 110 -0.81 -2.24 6.41
N GLY A 111 -0.40 -1.46 5.40
CA GLY A 111 1.00 -1.33 5.01
C GLY A 111 1.76 -0.49 6.05
N VAL A 112 3.02 -0.85 6.33
CA VAL A 112 3.77 -0.22 7.42
C VAL A 112 5.08 0.37 6.91
N GLY A 113 5.22 1.69 7.09
CA GLY A 113 6.51 2.35 7.08
C GLY A 113 7.10 2.33 8.49
N TYR A 114 8.38 2.10 8.60
CA TYR A 114 9.05 2.09 9.90
C TYR A 114 10.44 2.69 9.82
N SER A 115 10.90 3.23 10.93
CA SER A 115 12.24 3.80 11.02
C SER A 115 13.15 2.91 11.87
N VAL A 116 14.26 2.53 11.29
CA VAL A 116 15.41 1.93 11.99
C VAL A 116 16.60 2.88 11.98
N GLN A 117 16.33 4.20 11.93
CA GLN A 117 17.37 5.19 12.09
C GLN A 117 18.05 5.02 13.45
N LYS A 118 19.35 5.29 13.51
CA LYS A 118 20.16 5.05 14.71
C LYS A 118 19.57 5.70 15.96
N HIS A 119 19.11 6.95 15.86
CA HIS A 119 18.53 7.67 16.99
C HIS A 119 17.19 7.09 17.49
N HIS A 120 16.46 6.35 16.66
CA HIS A 120 15.28 5.63 17.09
C HIS A 120 15.64 4.30 17.75
N VAL A 121 16.46 3.48 17.10
CA VAL A 121 16.84 2.15 17.60
C VAL A 121 17.60 2.25 18.94
N GLU A 122 18.41 3.28 19.12
CA GLU A 122 19.14 3.54 20.37
C GLU A 122 18.25 3.73 21.59
N LYS A 123 16.98 4.08 21.40
CA LYS A 123 15.99 4.18 22.50
C LYS A 123 15.49 2.83 23.00
N LEU A 124 15.72 1.76 22.26
CA LEU A 124 15.40 0.41 22.76
C LEU A 124 16.31 0.07 23.94
N PRO A 125 15.77 -0.64 24.94
CA PRO A 125 16.58 -1.02 26.10
C PRO A 125 17.65 -2.04 25.75
N GLU A 126 18.58 -2.26 26.68
CA GLU A 126 19.60 -3.30 26.59
C GLU A 126 18.98 -4.68 26.72
N ILE A 127 19.60 -5.66 26.08
CA ILE A 127 19.23 -7.06 26.20
C ILE A 127 19.42 -7.52 27.65
N ARG A 128 18.42 -8.19 28.17
CA ARG A 128 18.40 -8.91 29.44
C ARG A 128 17.73 -10.26 29.22
N LYS A 129 18.51 -11.29 28.91
CA LYS A 129 17.96 -12.58 28.54
C LYS A 129 17.10 -13.16 29.66
N PRO A 130 15.99 -13.85 29.34
CA PRO A 130 15.14 -14.48 30.33
C PRO A 130 15.89 -15.63 31.05
N ASN A 131 15.45 -15.98 32.25
CA ASN A 131 16.00 -17.09 32.99
C ASN A 131 15.62 -18.42 32.31
N PRO A 132 16.59 -19.20 31.79
CA PRO A 132 16.30 -20.45 31.09
C PRO A 132 15.77 -21.57 32.02
N ASN A 133 15.99 -21.43 33.34
CA ASN A 133 15.55 -22.41 34.34
C ASN A 133 14.13 -22.13 34.86
N ARG A 134 13.53 -21.03 34.42
CA ARG A 134 12.15 -20.69 34.77
C ARG A 134 11.37 -20.54 33.47
N THR A 135 10.37 -21.38 33.25
CA THR A 135 9.50 -21.30 32.12
C THR A 135 8.10 -20.87 32.54
N ARG A 136 7.44 -20.14 31.66
CA ARG A 136 6.05 -19.76 31.85
C ARG A 136 5.29 -20.03 30.55
N ARG A 137 4.24 -20.84 30.67
CA ARG A 137 3.36 -21.11 29.54
C ARG A 137 2.62 -19.83 29.15
N PHE A 138 2.61 -19.52 27.85
CA PHE A 138 1.81 -18.47 27.24
C PHE A 138 0.89 -19.07 26.19
N LEU A 139 -0.42 -19.01 26.44
CA LEU A 139 -1.43 -19.48 25.50
C LEU A 139 -1.66 -18.41 24.45
N VAL A 140 -1.35 -18.72 23.18
CA VAL A 140 -1.54 -17.80 22.05
C VAL A 140 -3.01 -17.73 21.70
N GLY A 141 -3.60 -16.55 21.74
CA GLY A 141 -4.99 -16.33 21.34
C GLY A 141 -5.20 -16.49 19.84
N ASP A 142 -6.37 -17.01 19.45
CA ASP A 142 -6.76 -17.19 18.05
C ASP A 142 -7.36 -15.90 17.47
N SER A 143 -6.52 -14.86 17.38
CA SER A 143 -6.91 -13.52 16.91
C SER A 143 -5.69 -12.74 16.44
N ILE A 144 -5.93 -11.63 15.74
CA ILE A 144 -4.87 -10.67 15.37
C ILE A 144 -4.14 -10.19 16.62
N GLU A 145 -4.87 -9.84 17.66
CA GLU A 145 -4.34 -9.41 18.96
C GLU A 145 -3.53 -10.53 19.63
N GLY A 146 -3.99 -11.77 19.55
CA GLY A 146 -3.30 -12.92 20.12
C GLY A 146 -1.93 -13.18 19.48
N TRP A 147 -1.83 -13.05 18.17
CA TRP A 147 -0.56 -13.17 17.45
C TRP A 147 0.38 -12.02 17.80
N ALA A 148 -0.14 -10.81 17.84
CA ALA A 148 0.66 -9.63 18.22
C ALA A 148 1.15 -9.74 19.67
N ASP A 149 0.31 -10.25 20.59
CA ASP A 149 0.69 -10.49 21.99
C ASP A 149 1.80 -11.53 22.12
N ALA A 150 1.83 -12.55 21.28
CA ALA A 150 2.92 -13.53 21.27
C ALA A 150 4.27 -12.85 20.98
N ILE A 151 4.31 -11.95 19.99
CA ILE A 151 5.50 -11.14 19.69
C ILE A 151 5.85 -10.24 20.87
N LYS A 152 4.86 -9.59 21.49
CA LYS A 152 5.04 -8.71 22.64
C LYS A 152 5.65 -9.44 23.83
N VAL A 153 5.14 -10.64 24.13
CA VAL A 153 5.64 -11.48 25.24
C VAL A 153 7.08 -11.91 24.97
N LEU A 154 7.38 -12.35 23.74
CA LEU A 154 8.74 -12.72 23.36
C LEU A 154 9.70 -11.54 23.55
N MET A 155 9.39 -10.38 22.99
CA MET A 155 10.26 -9.21 23.06
C MET A 155 10.45 -8.78 24.52
N LYS A 156 9.39 -8.66 25.30
CA LYS A 156 9.49 -8.26 26.70
C LYS A 156 10.32 -9.22 27.54
N SER A 157 10.30 -10.53 27.24
CA SER A 157 11.08 -11.51 27.98
C SER A 157 12.61 -11.34 27.86
N TYR A 158 13.05 -10.70 26.77
CA TYR A 158 14.48 -10.45 26.50
C TYR A 158 14.97 -9.07 26.92
N PHE A 159 14.11 -8.23 27.46
CA PHE A 159 14.45 -6.86 27.84
C PHE A 159 14.05 -6.52 29.29
N GLY A 160 13.46 -7.48 30.01
CA GLY A 160 13.10 -7.32 31.39
C GLY A 160 14.10 -8.07 32.32
N GLU A 161 14.30 -7.56 33.51
CA GLU A 161 15.17 -8.23 34.48
C GLU A 161 14.51 -9.51 35.02
N HIS A 162 15.26 -10.61 34.96
CA HIS A 162 14.90 -11.90 35.57
C HIS A 162 13.55 -12.50 35.20
N LEU A 163 13.09 -12.20 34.01
CA LEU A 163 11.83 -12.77 33.51
C LEU A 163 11.96 -14.26 33.19
N SER A 164 10.85 -14.97 33.29
CA SER A 164 10.76 -16.36 32.85
C SER A 164 10.82 -16.47 31.33
N THR A 165 11.41 -17.58 30.85
CA THR A 165 11.38 -17.91 29.41
C THR A 165 9.97 -18.31 29.03
N PRO A 166 9.36 -17.65 28.03
CA PRO A 166 8.02 -18.02 27.59
C PRO A 166 8.04 -19.33 26.81
N GLU A 167 7.08 -20.20 27.11
CA GLU A 167 6.74 -21.38 26.32
C GLU A 167 5.41 -21.14 25.64
N PHE A 168 5.44 -20.99 24.32
CA PHE A 168 4.25 -20.69 23.55
C PHE A 168 3.41 -21.93 23.28
N ASP A 169 2.13 -21.85 23.66
CA ASP A 169 1.14 -22.87 23.39
C ASP A 169 0.16 -22.38 22.31
N PHE A 170 0.18 -23.05 21.17
CA PHE A 170 -0.62 -22.69 19.98
C PHE A 170 -1.91 -23.51 19.87
N SER A 171 -2.30 -24.23 20.91
CA SER A 171 -3.44 -25.16 20.85
C SER A 171 -4.78 -24.48 20.53
N ASP A 172 -4.94 -23.20 20.88
CA ASP A 172 -6.15 -22.43 20.60
C ASP A 172 -6.15 -21.80 19.19
N VAL A 173 -5.00 -21.78 18.51
CA VAL A 173 -4.92 -21.23 17.15
C VAL A 173 -5.58 -22.21 16.18
N ARG A 174 -6.58 -21.72 15.43
CA ARG A 174 -7.29 -22.56 14.45
C ARG A 174 -6.36 -23.19 13.42
N PRO A 175 -6.67 -24.41 12.96
CA PRO A 175 -5.82 -25.12 12.02
C PRO A 175 -5.85 -24.47 10.64
N LYS A 176 -4.82 -24.77 9.84
CA LYS A 176 -4.74 -24.37 8.44
C LYS A 176 -5.98 -24.81 7.67
N GLY A 177 -6.55 -23.90 6.91
CA GLY A 177 -7.73 -24.15 6.07
C GLY A 177 -9.07 -23.86 6.75
N ALA A 178 -9.11 -23.54 8.04
CA ALA A 178 -10.35 -23.11 8.70
C ALA A 178 -10.85 -21.78 8.09
N GLN A 179 -12.16 -21.65 7.95
CA GLN A 179 -12.78 -20.48 7.33
C GLN A 179 -12.64 -19.24 8.22
N LEU A 180 -12.26 -18.11 7.63
CA LEU A 180 -12.20 -16.81 8.30
C LEU A 180 -13.47 -16.01 8.00
N VAL A 181 -14.25 -15.75 9.04
CA VAL A 181 -15.58 -15.14 8.90
C VAL A 181 -15.51 -13.63 8.66
N THR A 182 -14.60 -12.94 9.37
CA THR A 182 -14.51 -11.46 9.33
C THR A 182 -13.73 -10.91 8.15
N SER A 183 -12.66 -11.57 7.75
CA SER A 183 -11.76 -11.08 6.70
C SER A 183 -11.88 -11.84 5.38
N GLY A 184 -12.62 -12.94 5.38
CA GLY A 184 -12.69 -13.85 4.23
C GLY A 184 -11.46 -14.73 4.07
N GLY A 185 -11.58 -15.78 3.26
CA GLY A 185 -10.51 -16.73 3.00
C GLY A 185 -10.29 -17.75 4.12
N LYS A 186 -9.16 -18.43 4.07
CA LYS A 186 -8.83 -19.54 4.98
C LYS A 186 -7.67 -19.20 5.91
N ALA A 187 -7.71 -19.76 7.11
CA ALA A 187 -6.68 -19.57 8.12
C ALA A 187 -5.35 -20.21 7.72
N PRO A 188 -4.21 -19.57 8.08
CA PRO A 188 -2.87 -20.10 7.80
C PRO A 188 -2.44 -21.22 8.74
N GLY A 189 -3.14 -21.40 9.87
CA GLY A 189 -2.67 -22.23 10.97
C GLY A 189 -1.56 -21.56 11.79
N PRO A 190 -1.04 -22.25 12.83
CA PRO A 190 -0.05 -21.67 13.74
C PRO A 190 1.38 -21.64 13.19
N GLN A 191 1.70 -22.39 12.13
CA GLN A 191 3.08 -22.58 11.68
C GLN A 191 3.81 -21.28 11.31
N PRO A 192 3.21 -20.33 10.57
CA PRO A 192 3.89 -19.08 10.26
C PRO A 192 4.33 -18.29 11.49
N LEU A 193 3.49 -18.25 12.53
CA LEU A 193 3.83 -17.58 13.80
C LEU A 193 4.91 -18.34 14.56
N LYS A 194 4.85 -19.67 14.61
CA LYS A 194 5.91 -20.52 15.21
C LYS A 194 7.26 -20.25 14.57
N ASP A 195 7.31 -20.21 13.23
CA ASP A 195 8.54 -19.94 12.49
C ASP A 195 9.08 -18.54 12.77
N CYS A 196 8.21 -17.55 12.85
CA CYS A 196 8.58 -16.18 13.18
C CYS A 196 9.17 -16.08 14.58
N ILE A 197 8.49 -16.64 15.58
CA ILE A 197 8.97 -16.65 16.97
C ILE A 197 10.31 -17.36 17.06
N HIS A 198 10.49 -18.48 16.37
CA HIS A 198 11.76 -19.20 16.36
C HIS A 198 12.91 -18.35 15.81
N LYS A 199 12.68 -17.64 14.70
CA LYS A 199 13.70 -16.76 14.09
C LYS A 199 14.03 -15.56 14.96
N LEU A 200 13.02 -14.89 15.51
CA LEU A 200 13.23 -13.76 16.43
C LEU A 200 13.98 -14.21 17.70
N LYS A 201 13.58 -15.31 18.28
CA LYS A 201 14.25 -15.89 19.44
C LYS A 201 15.71 -16.22 19.15
N GLY A 202 16.01 -16.83 18.00
CA GLY A 202 17.37 -17.11 17.57
C GLY A 202 18.25 -15.86 17.48
N MET A 203 17.70 -14.77 16.92
CA MET A 203 18.41 -13.49 16.84
C MET A 203 18.67 -12.89 18.22
N LEU A 204 17.70 -12.98 19.14
CA LEU A 204 17.83 -12.47 20.50
C LEU A 204 18.80 -13.32 21.33
N ASP A 205 18.75 -14.64 21.19
CA ASP A 205 19.66 -15.57 21.89
C ASP A 205 21.13 -15.39 21.49
N ALA A 206 21.37 -14.91 20.27
CA ALA A 206 22.73 -14.61 19.80
C ALA A 206 23.35 -13.35 20.43
N LYS A 207 22.56 -12.54 21.13
CA LYS A 207 23.04 -11.36 21.85
C LYS A 207 23.45 -11.69 23.27
N GLU A 208 24.34 -10.87 23.80
CA GLU A 208 24.76 -10.96 25.22
C GLU A 208 24.00 -9.92 26.06
N ASP A 209 23.85 -10.21 27.35
CA ASP A 209 23.27 -9.25 28.30
C ASP A 209 24.05 -7.93 28.28
N GLY A 210 23.34 -6.82 28.29
CA GLY A 210 23.89 -5.48 28.20
C GLY A 210 24.12 -4.96 26.79
N GLN A 211 24.06 -5.80 25.75
CA GLN A 211 24.12 -5.37 24.36
C GLN A 211 22.80 -4.77 23.93
N LYS A 212 22.86 -3.92 22.90
CA LYS A 212 21.69 -3.35 22.24
C LYS A 212 21.51 -3.96 20.85
N LEU A 213 20.27 -3.96 20.37
CA LEU A 213 19.99 -4.32 18.98
C LEU A 213 20.53 -3.23 18.06
N SER A 214 21.14 -3.66 16.96
CA SER A 214 21.55 -2.76 15.87
C SER A 214 20.39 -2.48 14.92
N SER A 215 20.54 -1.44 14.08
CA SER A 215 19.53 -1.09 13.07
C SER A 215 19.25 -2.25 12.12
N ILE A 216 20.27 -2.96 11.65
CA ILE A 216 20.08 -4.09 10.73
C ILE A 216 19.38 -5.26 11.43
N GLU A 217 19.67 -5.52 12.70
CA GLU A 217 18.98 -6.56 13.47
C GLU A 217 17.49 -6.25 13.65
N VAL A 218 17.17 -5.01 14.01
CA VAL A 218 15.77 -4.56 14.11
C VAL A 218 15.05 -4.67 12.78
N HIS A 219 15.70 -4.24 11.69
CA HIS A 219 15.17 -4.35 10.34
C HIS A 219 14.84 -5.80 9.98
N ASP A 220 15.76 -6.72 10.21
CA ASP A 220 15.56 -8.15 9.95
C ASP A 220 14.41 -8.73 10.78
N MET A 221 14.28 -8.33 12.04
CA MET A 221 13.15 -8.75 12.89
C MET A 221 11.80 -8.30 12.32
N ILE A 222 11.69 -7.06 11.90
CA ILE A 222 10.46 -6.55 11.26
C ILE A 222 10.15 -7.31 9.97
N CYS A 223 11.16 -7.62 9.18
CA CYS A 223 11.00 -8.41 7.95
C CYS A 223 10.52 -9.84 8.25
N HIS A 224 11.00 -10.48 9.30
CA HIS A 224 10.51 -11.80 9.74
C HIS A 224 9.06 -11.75 10.21
N ILE A 225 8.65 -10.67 10.87
CA ILE A 225 7.24 -10.46 11.24
C ILE A 225 6.37 -10.36 9.98
N ALA A 226 6.82 -9.63 8.97
CA ALA A 226 6.13 -9.53 7.69
C ALA A 226 6.03 -10.88 6.97
N ASP A 227 7.07 -11.71 7.03
CA ASP A 227 7.05 -13.07 6.46
C ASP A 227 5.95 -13.93 7.09
N ALA A 228 5.74 -13.85 8.39
CA ALA A 228 4.68 -14.59 9.07
C ALA A 228 3.28 -14.17 8.57
N VAL A 229 3.08 -12.89 8.31
CA VAL A 229 1.82 -12.36 7.79
C VAL A 229 1.59 -12.82 6.34
N LEU A 230 2.63 -12.75 5.52
CA LEU A 230 2.56 -13.16 4.11
C LEU A 230 2.32 -14.66 3.94
N ALA A 231 3.02 -15.48 4.72
CA ALA A 231 2.87 -16.94 4.69
C ALA A 231 1.44 -17.38 5.05
N GLY A 232 0.68 -16.51 5.69
CA GLY A 232 -0.74 -16.72 5.96
C GLY A 232 -1.66 -16.72 4.76
N GLY A 233 -1.20 -16.30 3.58
CA GLY A 233 -1.94 -16.38 2.31
C GLY A 233 -3.15 -15.44 2.17
N ILE A 234 -3.50 -14.69 3.21
CA ILE A 234 -4.73 -13.89 3.27
C ILE A 234 -4.42 -12.40 3.26
N ARG A 235 -3.20 -12.02 3.60
CA ARG A 235 -2.79 -10.64 3.77
C ARG A 235 -1.54 -10.33 2.97
N ARG A 236 -1.50 -9.17 2.38
CA ARG A 236 -0.28 -8.58 1.86
C ARG A 236 0.51 -7.97 3.01
N ALA A 237 1.82 -8.19 3.02
CA ALA A 237 2.75 -7.43 3.84
C ALA A 237 3.48 -6.43 2.96
N ALA A 238 3.23 -5.15 3.16
CA ALA A 238 3.93 -4.06 2.48
C ALA A 238 4.71 -3.25 3.52
N LEU A 239 6.01 -3.12 3.31
CA LEU A 239 6.93 -2.43 4.23
C LEU A 239 7.81 -1.43 3.48
N ILE A 240 8.12 -0.32 4.15
CA ILE A 240 9.27 0.52 3.83
C ILE A 240 10.07 0.76 5.10
N SER A 241 11.39 0.56 5.02
CA SER A 241 12.30 0.95 6.09
C SER A 241 12.96 2.28 5.78
N LEU A 242 13.00 3.16 6.77
CA LEU A 242 13.81 4.36 6.74
C LEU A 242 15.00 4.17 7.67
N PHE A 243 16.20 4.40 7.16
CA PHE A 243 17.43 4.23 7.92
C PHE A 243 18.32 5.47 7.82
N SER A 244 19.29 5.58 8.73
CA SER A 244 20.22 6.70 8.74
C SER A 244 21.12 6.69 7.49
N ALA A 245 21.28 7.84 6.86
CA ALA A 245 22.02 7.99 5.62
C ALA A 245 23.49 7.54 5.71
N ASP A 246 24.07 7.54 6.92
CA ASP A 246 25.43 7.09 7.22
C ASP A 246 25.51 5.63 7.68
N ASP A 247 24.41 4.89 7.66
CA ASP A 247 24.37 3.47 8.03
C ASP A 247 24.76 2.58 6.85
N ASN A 248 26.06 2.24 6.79
CA ASN A 248 26.60 1.44 5.68
C ASN A 248 26.07 0.01 5.66
N GLU A 249 25.75 -0.60 6.78
CA GLU A 249 25.15 -1.93 6.84
C GLU A 249 23.76 -1.93 6.20
N MET A 250 22.95 -0.91 6.49
CA MET A 250 21.63 -0.77 5.88
C MET A 250 21.70 -0.43 4.39
N ILE A 251 22.63 0.43 3.99
CA ILE A 251 22.82 0.75 2.56
C ILE A 251 23.16 -0.53 1.76
N ALA A 252 23.97 -1.41 2.33
CA ALA A 252 24.46 -2.62 1.67
C ALA A 252 23.62 -3.88 1.97
N CYS A 253 22.50 -3.77 2.69
CA CYS A 253 21.78 -4.95 3.20
C CYS A 253 21.15 -5.82 2.10
N LYS A 254 20.95 -5.28 0.92
CA LYS A 254 20.53 -6.01 -0.28
C LYS A 254 21.65 -6.01 -1.34
N SER A 255 22.83 -6.39 -0.95
CA SER A 255 23.99 -6.58 -1.84
C SER A 255 24.46 -8.04 -1.83
N GLY A 256 25.20 -8.44 -2.85
CA GLY A 256 25.64 -9.82 -3.01
C GLY A 256 24.47 -10.79 -3.15
N SER A 257 24.62 -12.00 -2.62
CA SER A 257 23.57 -13.05 -2.66
C SER A 257 22.61 -12.94 -1.46
N TRP A 258 22.16 -11.74 -1.14
CA TRP A 258 21.30 -11.49 0.02
C TRP A 258 20.00 -12.33 0.01
N TRP A 259 19.45 -12.62 -1.18
CA TRP A 259 18.23 -13.43 -1.32
C TRP A 259 18.41 -14.89 -0.87
N GLU A 260 19.64 -15.39 -0.80
CA GLU A 260 19.96 -16.72 -0.28
C GLU A 260 20.17 -16.69 1.24
N THR A 261 20.89 -15.66 1.74
CA THR A 261 21.28 -15.55 3.14
C THR A 261 20.25 -14.85 4.03
N ASN A 262 19.55 -13.86 3.46
CA ASN A 262 18.56 -13.03 4.17
C ASN A 262 17.34 -12.76 3.29
N PRO A 263 16.59 -13.80 2.87
CA PRO A 263 15.47 -13.65 1.95
C PRO A 263 14.34 -12.77 2.49
N GLN A 264 14.18 -12.67 3.81
CA GLN A 264 13.19 -11.81 4.44
C GLN A 264 13.34 -10.33 4.08
N ARG A 265 14.55 -9.87 3.74
CA ARG A 265 14.82 -8.47 3.34
C ARG A 265 14.07 -8.07 2.06
N GLY A 266 13.65 -9.04 1.27
CA GLY A 266 12.77 -8.81 0.13
C GLY A 266 11.38 -8.29 0.49
N ARG A 267 10.98 -8.32 1.75
CA ARG A 267 9.66 -7.83 2.21
C ARG A 267 9.58 -6.33 2.37
N ALA A 268 10.70 -5.63 2.40
CA ALA A 268 10.74 -4.19 2.60
C ALA A 268 11.47 -3.48 1.47
N ASN A 269 10.93 -2.32 1.08
CA ASN A 269 11.70 -1.31 0.36
C ASN A 269 12.58 -0.58 1.38
N ASN A 270 13.80 -0.23 1.01
CA ASN A 270 14.72 0.44 1.91
C ASN A 270 15.04 1.83 1.37
N SER A 271 14.87 2.86 2.19
CA SER A 271 15.17 4.24 1.84
C SER A 271 16.06 4.91 2.86
N ALA A 272 17.10 5.60 2.40
CA ALA A 272 17.92 6.44 3.24
C ALA A 272 17.16 7.73 3.56
N ALA A 273 17.01 8.06 4.83
CA ALA A 273 16.39 9.29 5.29
C ALA A 273 17.42 10.42 5.26
N LEU A 274 17.18 11.42 4.42
CA LEU A 274 18.03 12.58 4.24
C LEU A 274 17.35 13.82 4.81
N VAL A 275 17.95 14.43 5.82
CA VAL A 275 17.43 15.70 6.37
C VAL A 275 17.89 16.83 5.43
N ARG A 276 16.92 17.45 4.72
CA ARG A 276 17.19 18.37 3.58
C ARG A 276 18.22 19.44 3.86
N HIS A 277 18.12 20.09 5.01
CA HIS A 277 19.01 21.21 5.37
C HIS A 277 20.38 20.77 5.88
N LYS A 278 20.62 19.47 6.09
CA LYS A 278 21.87 18.92 6.60
C LYS A 278 22.69 18.20 5.54
N ILE A 279 22.09 17.81 4.43
CA ILE A 279 22.75 17.03 3.37
C ILE A 279 23.46 17.96 2.40
N THR A 280 24.73 17.64 2.09
CA THR A 280 25.50 18.33 1.06
C THR A 280 25.33 17.67 -0.31
N LYS A 281 25.60 18.42 -1.37
CA LYS A 281 25.57 17.87 -2.74
C LYS A 281 26.54 16.70 -2.91
N ASP A 282 27.76 16.80 -2.37
CA ASP A 282 28.78 15.76 -2.47
C ASP A 282 28.31 14.46 -1.82
N PHE A 283 27.72 14.55 -0.62
CA PHE A 283 27.16 13.39 0.07
C PHE A 283 26.03 12.75 -0.77
N PHE A 284 25.12 13.57 -1.27
CA PHE A 284 24.02 13.10 -2.09
C PHE A 284 24.51 12.41 -3.37
N MET A 285 25.48 12.97 -4.07
CA MET A 285 26.00 12.41 -5.31
C MET A 285 26.77 11.10 -5.07
N ASP A 286 27.46 10.98 -3.95
CA ASP A 286 28.09 9.70 -3.56
C ASP A 286 27.04 8.61 -3.29
N LEU A 287 25.97 8.95 -2.57
CA LEU A 287 24.85 8.02 -2.34
C LEU A 287 24.17 7.65 -3.67
N TRP A 288 23.96 8.62 -4.55
CA TRP A 288 23.36 8.40 -5.87
C TRP A 288 24.15 7.40 -6.71
N LYS A 289 25.48 7.49 -6.70
CA LYS A 289 26.34 6.52 -7.37
C LYS A 289 26.20 5.11 -6.80
N ARG A 290 26.00 5.00 -5.49
CA ARG A 290 25.76 3.69 -4.85
C ARG A 290 24.42 3.11 -5.26
N VAL A 291 23.39 3.94 -5.39
CA VAL A 291 22.06 3.53 -5.90
C VAL A 291 22.19 3.01 -7.34
N GLU A 292 22.88 3.72 -8.21
CA GLU A 292 23.14 3.28 -9.58
C GLU A 292 23.89 1.95 -9.61
N ALA A 293 24.97 1.83 -8.84
CA ALA A 293 25.82 0.64 -8.79
C ALA A 293 25.09 -0.60 -8.24
N SER A 294 24.03 -0.42 -7.46
CA SER A 294 23.24 -1.52 -6.91
C SER A 294 22.53 -2.36 -7.97
N GLY A 295 22.29 -1.79 -9.15
CA GLY A 295 21.54 -2.43 -10.23
C GLY A 295 20.04 -2.67 -9.92
N ALA A 296 19.58 -2.27 -8.73
CA ALA A 296 18.21 -2.48 -8.26
C ALA A 296 17.48 -1.17 -7.90
N GLY A 297 18.17 -0.01 -8.00
CA GLY A 297 17.60 1.27 -7.57
C GLY A 297 17.49 1.45 -6.06
N GLU A 298 18.15 0.61 -5.28
CA GLU A 298 18.17 0.70 -3.81
C GLU A 298 19.57 1.05 -3.28
N PRO A 299 19.64 1.77 -2.16
CA PRO A 299 18.52 2.28 -1.38
C PRO A 299 17.75 3.39 -2.10
N GLY A 300 16.46 3.51 -1.82
CA GLY A 300 15.67 4.68 -2.19
C GLY A 300 16.14 5.91 -1.43
N ILE A 301 15.72 7.07 -1.89
CA ILE A 301 16.04 8.36 -1.28
C ILE A 301 14.76 8.97 -0.74
N TYR A 302 14.77 9.32 0.55
CA TYR A 302 13.67 9.99 1.20
C TYR A 302 14.15 11.27 1.89
N PHE A 303 13.75 12.41 1.36
CA PHE A 303 14.03 13.71 1.97
C PHE A 303 12.99 14.07 3.00
N THR A 304 13.44 14.53 4.16
CA THR A 304 12.59 14.98 5.25
C THR A 304 13.11 16.30 5.84
N ASN A 305 12.20 17.08 6.38
CA ASN A 305 12.54 18.28 7.15
C ASN A 305 12.60 18.01 8.66
N ASP A 306 12.14 16.82 9.08
CA ASP A 306 12.16 16.38 10.47
C ASP A 306 12.60 14.90 10.51
N LYS A 307 13.67 14.62 11.24
CA LYS A 307 14.28 13.28 11.32
C LYS A 307 13.36 12.21 11.92
N ASP A 308 12.35 12.59 12.68
CA ASP A 308 11.44 11.65 13.34
C ASP A 308 10.23 11.28 12.49
N TRP A 309 9.93 12.09 11.47
CA TRP A 309 8.84 11.82 10.55
C TRP A 309 9.20 10.70 9.58
N GLY A 310 8.17 10.07 9.06
CA GLY A 310 8.31 9.05 8.05
C GLY A 310 7.21 9.09 7.02
N THR A 311 6.99 7.96 6.42
CA THR A 311 6.07 7.79 5.31
C THR A 311 5.49 6.38 5.28
N ASN A 312 4.43 6.20 4.52
CA ASN A 312 3.88 4.89 4.18
C ASN A 312 4.74 4.19 3.10
N PRO A 313 4.53 2.88 2.86
CA PRO A 313 5.35 2.12 1.91
C PRO A 313 5.48 2.70 0.51
N CYS A 314 4.45 3.38 0.01
CA CYS A 314 4.47 4.00 -1.32
C CYS A 314 4.95 5.46 -1.33
N CYS A 315 5.32 6.01 -0.18
CA CYS A 315 5.90 7.35 -0.02
C CYS A 315 5.00 8.55 -0.35
N GLU A 316 3.69 8.37 -0.53
CA GLU A 316 2.81 9.48 -0.87
C GLU A 316 2.32 10.32 0.32
N ILE A 317 2.38 9.78 1.53
CA ILE A 317 1.85 10.44 2.74
C ILE A 317 2.98 10.75 3.72
N ALA A 318 3.08 12.00 4.14
CA ALA A 318 3.98 12.41 5.21
C ALA A 318 3.34 12.13 6.56
N LEU A 319 4.01 11.35 7.38
CA LEU A 319 3.50 10.84 8.64
C LEU A 319 4.39 11.22 9.82
N ARG A 320 3.75 11.64 10.91
CA ARG A 320 4.40 11.73 12.22
C ARG A 320 4.60 10.34 12.82
N PRO A 321 5.45 10.21 13.83
CA PRO A 321 5.55 8.95 14.58
C PRO A 321 4.17 8.46 15.06
N ASN A 322 3.89 7.18 14.83
CA ASN A 322 2.65 6.52 15.25
C ASN A 322 1.39 7.16 14.65
N GLN A 323 1.33 7.20 13.33
CA GLN A 323 0.23 7.83 12.60
C GLN A 323 -0.22 6.98 11.41
N PHE A 324 -1.53 7.00 11.15
CA PHE A 324 -2.14 6.38 9.99
C PHE A 324 -2.26 7.33 8.82
N CYS A 325 -2.08 6.80 7.61
CA CYS A 325 -2.47 7.47 6.38
C CYS A 325 -3.96 7.21 6.09
N ASN A 326 -4.59 8.16 5.42
CA ASN A 326 -6.00 8.09 5.05
C ASN A 326 -6.15 8.57 3.60
N LEU A 327 -6.54 7.68 2.71
CA LEU A 327 -6.53 7.91 1.27
C LEU A 327 -7.94 7.83 0.67
N CYS A 328 -8.16 8.59 -0.37
CA CYS A 328 -9.26 8.48 -1.32
C CYS A 328 -8.77 8.86 -2.70
N GLU A 329 -9.54 8.56 -3.73
CA GLU A 329 -9.07 8.64 -5.12
C GLU A 329 -10.04 9.43 -5.99
N VAL A 330 -9.48 10.28 -6.87
CA VAL A 330 -10.24 11.01 -7.90
C VAL A 330 -9.81 10.49 -9.27
N ASN A 331 -10.76 10.06 -10.08
CA ASN A 331 -10.53 9.77 -11.49
C ASN A 331 -10.42 11.09 -12.24
N VAL A 332 -9.23 11.42 -12.75
CA VAL A 332 -8.98 12.65 -13.51
C VAL A 332 -8.73 12.41 -14.99
N SER A 333 -9.00 11.18 -15.47
CA SER A 333 -8.75 10.82 -16.87
C SER A 333 -9.80 11.35 -17.83
N ASP A 334 -11.02 11.59 -17.38
CA ASP A 334 -12.17 11.97 -18.20
C ASP A 334 -12.85 13.26 -17.72
N ILE A 335 -12.09 14.15 -17.13
CA ILE A 335 -12.59 15.46 -16.67
C ILE A 335 -13.06 16.29 -17.86
N GLU A 336 -14.29 16.79 -17.79
CA GLU A 336 -14.93 17.53 -18.88
C GLU A 336 -14.83 19.06 -18.71
N SER A 337 -14.63 19.54 -17.50
CA SER A 337 -14.56 20.96 -17.17
C SER A 337 -13.87 21.19 -15.84
N GLN A 338 -13.52 22.44 -15.53
CA GLN A 338 -13.02 22.82 -14.22
C GLN A 338 -14.05 22.52 -13.11
N GLU A 339 -15.32 22.75 -13.40
CA GLU A 339 -16.41 22.44 -12.47
C GLU A 339 -16.50 20.94 -12.18
N ASP A 340 -16.35 20.09 -13.19
CA ASP A 340 -16.34 18.65 -13.03
C ASP A 340 -15.17 18.21 -12.13
N LEU A 341 -13.96 18.72 -12.37
CA LEU A 341 -12.81 18.47 -11.49
C LEU A 341 -13.11 18.92 -10.05
N ASN A 342 -13.62 20.12 -9.89
CA ASN A 342 -13.95 20.70 -8.58
C ASN A 342 -14.97 19.84 -7.82
N ASN A 343 -16.00 19.36 -8.49
CA ASN A 343 -17.03 18.53 -7.90
C ASN A 343 -16.49 17.15 -7.50
N ARG A 344 -15.63 16.53 -8.32
CA ARG A 344 -15.01 15.25 -8.01
C ARG A 344 -14.07 15.35 -6.80
N VAL A 345 -13.25 16.40 -6.73
CA VAL A 345 -12.33 16.55 -5.58
C VAL A 345 -13.09 16.84 -4.28
N LYS A 346 -14.20 17.58 -4.34
CA LYS A 346 -15.07 17.79 -3.18
C LYS A 346 -15.69 16.48 -2.70
N ALA A 347 -16.19 15.65 -3.61
CA ALA A 347 -16.78 14.36 -3.28
C ALA A 347 -15.76 13.43 -2.60
N ALA A 348 -14.56 13.32 -3.17
CA ALA A 348 -13.48 12.54 -2.59
C ALA A 348 -13.06 13.07 -1.20
N THR A 349 -12.97 14.38 -1.06
CA THR A 349 -12.64 15.05 0.20
C THR A 349 -13.69 14.76 1.29
N PHE A 350 -14.95 14.81 0.92
CA PHE A 350 -16.05 14.47 1.83
C PHE A 350 -15.85 13.06 2.40
N ILE A 351 -15.64 12.07 1.53
CA ILE A 351 -15.42 10.68 1.92
C ILE A 351 -14.17 10.53 2.79
N GLY A 352 -13.04 11.11 2.36
CA GLY A 352 -11.79 11.06 3.11
C GLY A 352 -11.92 11.66 4.52
N THR A 353 -12.67 12.75 4.65
CA THR A 353 -12.92 13.38 5.94
C THR A 353 -13.79 12.50 6.84
N LEU A 354 -14.81 11.81 6.30
CA LEU A 354 -15.58 10.83 7.05
C LEU A 354 -14.68 9.70 7.57
N GLN A 355 -13.76 9.21 6.73
CA GLN A 355 -12.81 8.15 7.11
C GLN A 355 -11.91 8.58 8.27
N ALA A 356 -11.50 9.85 8.31
CA ALA A 356 -10.64 10.40 9.37
C ALA A 356 -11.29 10.37 10.78
N GLY A 357 -12.60 10.20 10.86
CA GLY A 357 -13.32 10.08 12.13
C GLY A 357 -13.27 8.69 12.79
N TYR A 358 -12.70 7.70 12.13
CA TYR A 358 -12.59 6.33 12.65
C TYR A 358 -11.30 6.17 13.45
N THR A 359 -11.29 6.59 14.70
CA THR A 359 -10.09 6.70 15.53
C THR A 359 -10.13 5.91 16.84
N ASP A 360 -11.15 5.11 17.07
CA ASP A 360 -11.27 4.27 18.26
C ASP A 360 -10.40 3.00 18.10
N PHE A 361 -9.08 3.20 18.23
CA PHE A 361 -8.12 2.11 18.03
C PHE A 361 -8.02 1.22 19.25
N HIS A 362 -8.11 -0.08 19.03
CA HIS A 362 -7.87 -1.09 20.04
C HIS A 362 -6.44 -1.62 19.90
N TYR A 363 -5.89 -2.16 20.99
CA TYR A 363 -4.57 -2.78 21.06
C TYR A 363 -3.39 -1.81 20.98
N LEU A 364 -3.40 -0.84 20.10
CA LEU A 364 -2.31 0.11 19.89
C LEU A 364 -2.13 1.03 21.09
N ARG A 365 -0.88 1.48 21.33
CA ARG A 365 -0.61 2.51 22.33
C ARG A 365 -1.45 3.76 22.06
N ASP A 366 -1.82 4.45 23.11
CA ASP A 366 -2.71 5.63 23.04
C ASP A 366 -2.15 6.77 22.15
N VAL A 367 -0.84 6.85 21.98
CA VAL A 367 -0.20 7.83 21.09
C VAL A 367 -0.73 7.76 19.66
N TRP A 368 -1.12 6.58 19.17
CA TRP A 368 -1.69 6.43 17.82
C TRP A 368 -2.99 7.20 17.67
N LYS A 369 -3.88 7.08 18.63
CA LYS A 369 -5.15 7.82 18.64
C LYS A 369 -4.92 9.33 18.73
N ARG A 370 -4.10 9.77 19.68
CA ARG A 370 -3.80 11.19 19.89
C ARG A 370 -3.21 11.84 18.64
N THR A 371 -2.22 11.21 18.02
CA THR A 371 -1.57 11.75 16.82
C THR A 371 -2.50 11.78 15.64
N THR A 372 -3.26 10.69 15.42
CA THR A 372 -4.20 10.58 14.30
C THR A 372 -5.33 11.60 14.42
N GLU A 373 -5.90 11.77 15.60
CA GLU A 373 -6.98 12.75 15.84
C GLU A 373 -6.48 14.20 15.73
N LYS A 374 -5.27 14.47 16.23
CA LYS A 374 -4.69 15.82 16.19
C LYS A 374 -4.58 16.34 14.76
N GLU A 375 -4.07 15.54 13.86
CA GLU A 375 -3.83 15.95 12.48
C GLU A 375 -4.96 15.59 11.52
N ALA A 376 -5.78 14.60 11.84
CA ALA A 376 -6.95 14.16 11.06
C ALA A 376 -6.64 14.09 9.55
N LEU A 377 -5.53 13.46 9.18
CA LEU A 377 -5.02 13.45 7.81
C LEU A 377 -6.04 12.91 6.81
N ILE A 378 -6.05 13.54 5.64
CA ILE A 378 -6.60 12.94 4.43
C ILE A 378 -5.54 12.97 3.33
N GLY A 379 -5.71 12.13 2.33
CA GLY A 379 -4.88 12.11 1.15
C GLY A 379 -5.79 11.97 -0.08
N VAL A 380 -6.24 13.09 -0.61
CA VAL A 380 -7.01 13.12 -1.86
C VAL A 380 -6.01 12.97 -3.00
N SER A 381 -6.02 11.79 -3.62
CA SER A 381 -5.12 11.45 -4.71
C SER A 381 -5.82 11.53 -6.06
N MET A 382 -5.09 11.97 -7.08
CA MET A 382 -5.54 11.92 -8.47
C MET A 382 -4.97 10.68 -9.16
N THR A 383 -5.78 9.98 -9.93
CA THR A 383 -5.32 8.90 -10.80
C THR A 383 -5.81 9.11 -12.22
N GLY A 384 -5.02 8.65 -13.21
CA GLY A 384 -5.29 8.94 -14.62
C GLY A 384 -4.68 10.24 -15.13
N ILE A 385 -3.69 10.79 -14.43
CA ILE A 385 -2.96 11.99 -14.86
C ILE A 385 -2.30 11.76 -16.22
N GLY A 386 -1.85 10.54 -16.49
CA GLY A 386 -1.26 10.15 -17.77
C GLY A 386 -2.18 10.29 -18.98
N SER A 387 -3.49 10.45 -18.79
CA SER A 387 -4.41 10.80 -19.88
C SER A 387 -4.24 12.23 -20.38
N GLY A 388 -3.54 13.07 -19.61
CA GLY A 388 -3.18 14.44 -19.99
C GLY A 388 -4.25 15.49 -19.71
N VAL A 389 -5.48 15.10 -19.53
CA VAL A 389 -6.65 16.01 -19.46
C VAL A 389 -6.54 16.99 -18.30
N VAL A 390 -6.23 16.49 -17.09
CA VAL A 390 -6.20 17.32 -15.87
C VAL A 390 -5.10 18.38 -15.91
N LEU A 391 -4.04 18.15 -16.67
CA LEU A 391 -2.91 19.09 -16.78
C LEU A 391 -3.31 20.42 -17.42
N GLY A 392 -4.42 20.45 -18.13
CA GLY A 392 -5.00 21.65 -18.73
C GLY A 392 -5.95 22.43 -17.82
N TYR A 393 -6.24 21.93 -16.62
CA TYR A 393 -7.14 22.58 -15.68
C TYR A 393 -6.40 23.21 -14.50
N ASN A 394 -7.11 23.99 -13.70
CA ASN A 394 -6.56 24.68 -12.53
C ASN A 394 -6.56 23.77 -11.31
N MET A 395 -5.45 23.09 -11.07
CA MET A 395 -5.27 22.20 -9.93
C MET A 395 -5.15 22.96 -8.59
N LYS A 396 -4.63 24.19 -8.60
CA LYS A 396 -4.54 25.04 -7.40
C LYS A 396 -5.92 25.40 -6.87
N GLU A 397 -6.85 25.72 -7.76
CA GLU A 397 -8.24 25.96 -7.40
C GLU A 397 -8.89 24.72 -6.80
N ALA A 398 -8.69 23.56 -7.43
CA ALA A 398 -9.19 22.30 -6.91
C ALA A 398 -8.61 21.96 -5.54
N ALA A 399 -7.31 22.16 -5.31
CA ALA A 399 -6.66 21.94 -4.01
C ALA A 399 -7.21 22.87 -2.91
N LYS A 400 -7.50 24.12 -3.26
CA LYS A 400 -8.14 25.07 -2.35
C LYS A 400 -9.53 24.55 -1.93
N LEU A 401 -10.31 24.05 -2.89
CA LEU A 401 -11.63 23.47 -2.60
C LEU A 401 -11.55 22.21 -1.74
N VAL A 402 -10.51 21.42 -1.90
CA VAL A 402 -10.25 20.27 -0.99
C VAL A 402 -10.14 20.78 0.45
N LYS A 403 -9.34 21.82 0.70
CA LYS A 403 -9.20 22.38 2.05
C LYS A 403 -10.50 22.93 2.58
N GLU A 404 -11.26 23.65 1.77
CA GLU A 404 -12.55 24.24 2.17
C GLU A 404 -13.57 23.14 2.50
N GLU A 405 -13.71 22.13 1.66
CA GLU A 405 -14.64 21.00 1.89
C GLU A 405 -14.23 20.18 3.10
N ASN A 406 -12.94 19.91 3.27
CA ASN A 406 -12.42 19.24 4.46
C ASN A 406 -12.78 20.01 5.75
N ALA A 407 -12.61 21.34 5.75
CA ALA A 407 -12.95 22.18 6.90
C ALA A 407 -14.46 22.10 7.21
N ARG A 408 -15.29 22.16 6.19
CA ARG A 408 -16.76 22.09 6.33
C ARG A 408 -17.20 20.75 6.92
N VAL A 409 -16.74 19.65 6.36
CA VAL A 409 -17.14 18.30 6.78
C VAL A 409 -16.54 17.97 8.15
N ALA A 410 -15.31 18.37 8.43
CA ALA A 410 -14.68 18.19 9.74
C ALA A 410 -15.51 18.85 10.85
N GLU A 411 -16.03 20.04 10.62
CA GLU A 411 -16.94 20.69 11.56
C GLU A 411 -18.24 19.90 11.75
N LEU A 412 -18.82 19.41 10.66
CA LEU A 412 -20.07 18.62 10.71
C LEU A 412 -19.93 17.34 11.55
N ILE A 413 -18.78 16.70 11.53
CA ILE A 413 -18.56 15.44 12.26
C ILE A 413 -17.73 15.60 13.53
N GLY A 414 -17.33 16.83 13.86
CA GLY A 414 -16.68 17.12 15.14
C GLY A 414 -15.22 16.70 15.24
N ILE A 415 -14.47 16.71 14.13
CA ILE A 415 -13.03 16.43 14.10
C ILE A 415 -12.22 17.65 13.69
N ASN A 416 -10.91 17.59 13.86
CA ASN A 416 -10.00 18.64 13.43
C ASN A 416 -9.93 18.73 11.89
N LYS A 417 -9.58 19.91 11.39
CA LYS A 417 -9.20 20.08 9.99
C LYS A 417 -7.93 19.31 9.72
N SER A 418 -7.86 18.66 8.56
CA SER A 418 -6.68 17.89 8.18
C SER A 418 -5.44 18.76 8.02
N ALA A 419 -4.34 18.34 8.64
CA ALA A 419 -3.07 19.06 8.54
C ALA A 419 -2.50 19.05 7.11
N ARG A 420 -2.73 17.97 6.38
CA ARG A 420 -2.32 17.78 4.98
C ARG A 420 -3.45 17.09 4.24
N THR A 421 -3.70 17.47 2.98
CA THR A 421 -4.93 17.01 2.30
C THR A 421 -4.72 16.38 0.94
N THR A 422 -3.74 16.81 0.15
CA THR A 422 -3.60 16.42 -1.25
C THR A 422 -2.32 15.64 -1.49
N THR A 423 -2.41 14.64 -2.34
CA THR A 423 -1.31 13.72 -2.66
C THR A 423 -1.49 13.11 -4.04
N VAL A 424 -0.53 12.33 -4.49
CA VAL A 424 -0.67 11.40 -5.61
C VAL A 424 -0.01 10.09 -5.23
N LYS A 425 -0.79 9.01 -5.20
CA LYS A 425 -0.29 7.66 -4.93
C LYS A 425 -0.13 6.86 -6.23
N PRO A 426 0.72 5.83 -6.27
CA PRO A 426 0.64 4.83 -7.32
C PRO A 426 -0.63 4.00 -7.09
N ALA A 427 -1.46 3.89 -8.12
CA ALA A 427 -2.82 3.36 -8.01
C ALA A 427 -2.99 2.10 -8.86
N GLY A 428 -2.31 1.00 -8.51
CA GLY A 428 -2.34 -0.24 -9.27
C GLY A 428 -3.76 -0.80 -9.44
N THR A 429 -4.43 -1.16 -8.34
CA THR A 429 -5.77 -1.75 -8.40
C THR A 429 -6.88 -0.72 -8.58
N THR A 430 -6.74 0.46 -7.97
CA THR A 430 -7.75 1.53 -8.14
C THR A 430 -7.77 2.07 -9.56
N SER A 431 -6.64 2.15 -10.25
CA SER A 431 -6.61 2.54 -11.66
C SER A 431 -7.32 1.53 -12.56
N LEU A 432 -7.16 0.24 -12.32
CA LEU A 432 -7.91 -0.80 -13.05
C LEU A 432 -9.41 -0.70 -12.78
N THR A 433 -9.81 -0.48 -11.54
CA THR A 433 -11.21 -0.27 -11.17
C THR A 433 -11.82 0.94 -11.88
N LEU A 434 -11.05 2.01 -12.03
CA LEU A 434 -11.47 3.24 -12.71
C LEU A 434 -11.27 3.21 -14.24
N GLY A 435 -10.55 2.22 -14.77
CA GLY A 435 -10.29 2.07 -16.20
C GLY A 435 -9.30 3.11 -16.74
N THR A 436 -8.23 3.41 -16.01
CA THR A 436 -7.26 4.43 -16.39
C THR A 436 -5.83 4.06 -16.01
N SER A 437 -4.87 4.94 -16.30
CA SER A 437 -3.48 4.79 -15.91
C SER A 437 -3.30 5.06 -14.41
N SER A 438 -2.21 4.52 -13.84
CA SER A 438 -1.92 4.56 -12.41
C SER A 438 -1.34 5.91 -11.99
N GLY A 439 -2.02 6.64 -11.12
CA GLY A 439 -1.53 7.88 -10.52
C GLY A 439 -1.02 8.88 -11.56
N ILE A 440 0.25 9.24 -11.45
CA ILE A 440 0.93 10.17 -12.37
C ILE A 440 1.55 9.47 -13.59
N HIS A 441 1.60 8.14 -13.58
CA HIS A 441 2.31 7.38 -14.61
C HIS A 441 1.62 7.42 -15.97
N ALA A 442 2.43 7.28 -17.01
CA ALA A 442 1.98 7.17 -18.38
C ALA A 442 1.17 5.89 -18.63
N TRP A 443 0.39 5.92 -19.69
CA TRP A 443 -0.17 4.69 -20.26
C TRP A 443 0.96 3.85 -20.87
N HIS A 444 0.75 2.51 -20.88
CA HIS A 444 1.79 1.59 -21.33
C HIS A 444 2.17 1.82 -22.80
N ASN A 445 1.17 1.82 -23.68
CA ASN A 445 1.33 2.09 -25.12
C ASN A 445 -0.03 2.44 -25.72
N ASP A 446 -0.07 2.77 -27.03
CA ASP A 446 -1.32 2.99 -27.76
C ASP A 446 -2.22 1.74 -27.70
N TYR A 447 -1.64 0.55 -27.93
CA TYR A 447 -2.29 -0.75 -27.88
C TYR A 447 -1.43 -1.73 -27.11
N TYR A 448 -2.04 -2.47 -26.21
CA TYR A 448 -1.32 -3.44 -25.38
C TYR A 448 -2.25 -4.49 -24.79
N LEU A 449 -1.66 -5.58 -24.29
CA LEU A 449 -2.34 -6.59 -23.50
C LEU A 449 -2.08 -6.33 -22.02
N ARG A 450 -3.14 -6.34 -21.22
CA ARG A 450 -3.05 -6.31 -19.76
C ARG A 450 -3.37 -7.69 -19.22
N ARG A 451 -2.49 -8.23 -18.40
CA ARG A 451 -2.62 -9.58 -17.84
C ARG A 451 -2.77 -9.56 -16.33
N ILE A 452 -3.66 -10.41 -15.84
CA ILE A 452 -3.90 -10.63 -14.42
C ILE A 452 -3.81 -12.12 -14.16
N ARG A 453 -3.16 -12.52 -13.06
CA ARG A 453 -3.07 -13.92 -12.67
C ARG A 453 -4.23 -14.31 -11.77
N VAL A 454 -4.70 -15.55 -11.91
CA VAL A 454 -5.79 -16.12 -11.13
C VAL A 454 -5.47 -17.59 -10.82
N GLY A 455 -5.81 -18.03 -9.60
CA GLY A 455 -5.69 -19.44 -9.22
C GLY A 455 -6.75 -20.29 -9.90
N LYS A 456 -6.35 -21.46 -10.42
CA LYS A 456 -7.29 -22.38 -11.07
C LYS A 456 -8.32 -23.00 -10.12
N ASN A 457 -8.09 -22.92 -8.81
CA ASN A 457 -9.04 -23.32 -7.78
C ASN A 457 -10.11 -22.25 -7.48
N GLU A 458 -9.97 -21.05 -8.01
CA GLU A 458 -10.96 -19.99 -7.81
C GLU A 458 -12.17 -20.17 -8.74
N ALA A 459 -13.36 -19.91 -8.22
CA ALA A 459 -14.61 -20.04 -8.99
C ALA A 459 -14.65 -19.13 -10.22
N ILE A 460 -14.04 -17.96 -10.13
CA ILE A 460 -13.96 -17.01 -11.26
C ILE A 460 -13.18 -17.62 -12.45
N TYR A 461 -12.09 -18.36 -12.18
CA TYR A 461 -11.35 -19.04 -13.24
C TYR A 461 -12.24 -20.06 -13.97
N GLN A 462 -12.95 -20.90 -13.21
CA GLN A 462 -13.82 -21.92 -13.77
C GLN A 462 -14.93 -21.30 -14.63
N TYR A 463 -15.52 -20.22 -14.16
CA TYR A 463 -16.52 -19.46 -14.91
C TYR A 463 -15.94 -18.90 -16.22
N LEU A 464 -14.78 -18.26 -16.16
CA LEU A 464 -14.14 -17.68 -17.34
C LEU A 464 -13.70 -18.75 -18.34
N ALA A 465 -13.13 -19.86 -17.87
CA ALA A 465 -12.71 -20.97 -18.73
C ALA A 465 -13.89 -21.59 -19.48
N MET A 466 -15.07 -21.62 -18.85
CA MET A 466 -16.27 -22.19 -19.44
C MET A 466 -17.00 -21.23 -20.39
N TYR A 467 -17.16 -19.98 -20.00
CA TYR A 467 -17.99 -19.00 -20.75
C TYR A 467 -17.20 -17.94 -21.52
N HIS A 468 -15.93 -17.71 -21.17
CA HIS A 468 -15.07 -16.70 -21.78
C HIS A 468 -13.64 -17.25 -21.98
N PRO A 469 -13.50 -18.41 -22.67
CA PRO A 469 -12.20 -19.05 -22.84
C PRO A 469 -11.19 -18.21 -23.62
N GLU A 470 -11.65 -17.24 -24.41
CA GLU A 470 -10.81 -16.30 -25.14
C GLU A 470 -9.95 -15.40 -24.25
N LEU A 471 -10.33 -15.25 -22.99
CA LEU A 471 -9.60 -14.41 -22.02
C LEU A 471 -8.54 -15.15 -21.22
N VAL A 472 -8.56 -16.48 -21.22
CA VAL A 472 -7.83 -17.28 -20.23
C VAL A 472 -6.83 -18.18 -20.92
N GLU A 473 -5.62 -18.24 -20.37
CA GLU A 473 -4.58 -19.20 -20.77
C GLU A 473 -3.85 -19.75 -19.52
N ASP A 474 -3.17 -20.88 -19.67
CA ASP A 474 -2.35 -21.41 -18.59
C ASP A 474 -1.15 -20.50 -18.33
N GLU A 475 -0.81 -20.28 -17.05
CA GLU A 475 0.42 -19.56 -16.68
C GLU A 475 1.64 -20.43 -17.05
N PHE A 476 2.63 -19.82 -17.68
CA PHE A 476 3.76 -20.54 -18.28
C PHE A 476 4.59 -21.35 -17.29
N PHE A 477 4.87 -20.79 -16.11
CA PHE A 477 5.70 -21.46 -15.09
C PHE A 477 4.89 -22.36 -14.15
N ARG A 478 3.60 -22.09 -14.00
CA ARG A 478 2.72 -22.81 -13.08
C ARG A 478 1.39 -23.22 -13.74
N PRO A 479 1.45 -23.95 -14.87
CA PRO A 479 0.25 -24.25 -15.67
C PRO A 479 -0.78 -25.14 -14.95
N HIS A 480 -0.35 -25.85 -13.90
CA HIS A 480 -1.22 -26.78 -13.17
C HIS A 480 -2.13 -26.09 -12.15
N ASP A 481 -1.74 -24.94 -11.62
CA ASP A 481 -2.49 -24.26 -10.54
C ASP A 481 -2.84 -22.80 -10.82
N THR A 482 -2.23 -22.20 -11.83
CA THR A 482 -2.37 -20.79 -12.14
C THR A 482 -2.73 -20.56 -13.61
N ALA A 483 -3.62 -19.63 -13.85
CA ALA A 483 -3.99 -19.14 -15.17
C ALA A 483 -3.74 -17.63 -15.29
N VAL A 484 -3.69 -17.15 -16.53
CA VAL A 484 -3.53 -15.75 -16.87
C VAL A 484 -4.76 -15.27 -17.62
N ILE A 485 -5.33 -14.16 -17.17
CA ILE A 485 -6.41 -13.47 -17.86
C ILE A 485 -5.77 -12.34 -18.67
N SER A 486 -5.96 -12.35 -19.98
CA SER A 486 -5.39 -11.38 -20.91
C SER A 486 -6.50 -10.55 -21.55
N VAL A 487 -6.43 -9.22 -21.41
CA VAL A 487 -7.44 -8.31 -21.94
C VAL A 487 -6.75 -7.24 -22.78
N PRO A 488 -7.17 -7.06 -24.05
CA PRO A 488 -6.60 -6.02 -24.91
C PRO A 488 -7.01 -4.63 -24.41
N GLN A 489 -6.08 -3.70 -24.48
CA GLN A 489 -6.26 -2.31 -24.01
C GLN A 489 -5.84 -1.31 -25.07
N LYS A 490 -6.49 -0.16 -25.04
CA LYS A 490 -6.16 1.00 -25.86
C LYS A 490 -6.09 2.24 -24.98
N SER A 491 -5.03 3.02 -25.11
CA SER A 491 -4.93 4.30 -24.43
C SER A 491 -5.86 5.35 -25.08
N PRO A 492 -6.34 6.34 -24.30
CA PRO A 492 -7.12 7.43 -24.89
C PRO A 492 -6.28 8.30 -25.81
N GLU A 493 -6.94 9.00 -26.73
CA GLU A 493 -6.29 9.95 -27.61
C GLU A 493 -5.59 11.05 -26.79
N GLY A 494 -4.36 11.40 -27.17
CA GLY A 494 -3.58 12.41 -26.46
C GLY A 494 -2.95 11.95 -25.16
N ALA A 495 -3.03 10.67 -24.81
CA ALA A 495 -2.42 10.12 -23.62
C ALA A 495 -0.90 10.21 -23.65
N ILE A 496 -0.32 10.41 -22.48
CA ILE A 496 1.13 10.31 -22.27
C ILE A 496 1.50 8.83 -22.27
N LEU A 497 2.47 8.45 -23.09
CA LEU A 497 2.90 7.07 -23.23
C LEU A 497 4.23 6.81 -22.51
N ARG A 498 4.47 5.56 -22.13
CA ARG A 498 5.69 5.11 -21.43
C ARG A 498 6.99 5.40 -22.19
N THR A 499 6.92 5.72 -23.47
CA THR A 499 8.08 6.15 -24.27
C THR A 499 8.56 7.55 -23.95
N GLU A 500 7.88 8.29 -23.07
CA GLU A 500 8.37 9.59 -22.59
C GLU A 500 9.75 9.49 -21.93
N SER A 501 10.49 10.60 -21.91
CA SER A 501 11.75 10.64 -21.18
C SER A 501 11.50 10.65 -19.68
N PRO A 502 12.44 10.13 -18.86
CA PRO A 502 12.32 10.20 -17.41
C PRO A 502 12.21 11.64 -16.90
N PHE A 503 12.81 12.59 -17.60
CA PHE A 503 12.79 14.02 -17.24
C PHE A 503 11.41 14.65 -17.43
N GLN A 504 10.65 14.20 -18.41
CA GLN A 504 9.26 14.64 -18.58
C GLN A 504 8.39 14.19 -17.39
N LEU A 505 8.58 12.97 -16.90
CA LEU A 505 7.90 12.49 -15.70
C LEU A 505 8.35 13.26 -14.44
N LEU A 506 9.65 13.47 -14.28
CA LEU A 506 10.18 14.25 -13.16
C LEU A 506 9.64 15.69 -13.15
N ASP A 507 9.58 16.34 -14.29
CA ASP A 507 9.02 17.70 -14.40
C ASP A 507 7.51 17.71 -14.11
N ARG A 508 6.79 16.66 -14.47
CA ARG A 508 5.38 16.49 -14.11
C ARG A 508 5.20 16.29 -12.61
N VAL A 509 6.07 15.53 -11.95
CA VAL A 509 6.11 15.41 -10.48
C VAL A 509 6.25 16.80 -9.83
N LYS A 510 7.19 17.59 -10.32
CA LYS A 510 7.40 18.96 -9.82
C LYS A 510 6.17 19.84 -10.01
N LYS A 511 5.56 19.79 -11.19
CA LYS A 511 4.32 20.55 -11.49
C LYS A 511 3.18 20.18 -10.54
N ILE A 512 2.92 18.91 -10.37
CA ILE A 512 1.84 18.42 -9.50
C ILE A 512 2.13 18.76 -8.03
N THR A 513 3.37 18.70 -7.61
CA THR A 513 3.77 19.13 -6.27
C THR A 513 3.45 20.61 -6.03
N GLN A 514 3.78 21.48 -6.98
CA GLN A 514 3.54 22.91 -6.89
C GLN A 514 2.04 23.30 -6.95
N GLU A 515 1.28 22.61 -7.80
CA GLU A 515 -0.08 23.01 -8.13
C GLU A 515 -1.16 22.23 -7.38
N TRP A 516 -0.83 21.09 -6.79
CA TRP A 516 -1.78 20.23 -6.10
C TRP A 516 -1.40 19.96 -4.65
N VAL A 517 -0.18 19.45 -4.41
CA VAL A 517 0.24 19.02 -3.08
C VAL A 517 0.49 20.19 -2.14
N ARG A 518 1.27 21.18 -2.55
CA ARG A 518 1.58 22.37 -1.72
C ARG A 518 0.35 23.20 -1.38
N PRO A 519 -0.54 23.51 -2.32
CA PRO A 519 -1.75 24.25 -1.99
C PRO A 519 -2.68 23.51 -1.02
N GLY A 520 -2.61 22.20 -0.93
CA GLY A 520 -3.39 21.37 0.00
C GLY A 520 -2.78 21.22 1.39
N HIS A 521 -1.59 21.74 1.62
CA HIS A 521 -0.89 21.68 2.90
C HIS A 521 -1.37 22.77 3.84
N ARG A 522 -1.64 22.43 5.11
CA ARG A 522 -1.94 23.41 6.17
C ARG A 522 -0.81 23.51 7.17
N THR A 523 -0.40 22.41 7.78
CA THR A 523 0.59 22.41 8.86
C THR A 523 1.48 21.17 8.82
N GLY A 524 2.63 21.29 9.46
CA GLY A 524 3.60 20.23 9.62
C GLY A 524 4.87 20.45 8.83
N SER A 525 5.94 19.80 9.25
CA SER A 525 7.29 19.97 8.70
C SER A 525 7.43 19.45 7.27
N ASN A 526 6.70 18.39 6.93
CA ASN A 526 6.69 17.79 5.58
C ASN A 526 5.31 17.92 4.94
N THR A 527 5.28 18.15 3.63
CA THR A 527 4.07 18.01 2.82
C THR A 527 3.84 16.53 2.46
N HIS A 528 2.63 16.19 2.01
CA HIS A 528 2.45 14.97 1.24
C HIS A 528 3.33 14.99 0.00
N ASN A 529 3.39 13.91 -0.71
CA ASN A 529 4.30 13.70 -1.82
C ASN A 529 3.55 13.24 -3.07
N VAL A 530 4.16 13.45 -4.23
CA VAL A 530 3.76 12.81 -5.48
C VAL A 530 4.63 11.57 -5.63
N SER A 531 4.05 10.40 -5.39
CA SER A 531 4.80 9.15 -5.53
C SER A 531 4.91 8.76 -6.99
N ALA A 532 6.13 8.46 -7.43
CA ALA A 532 6.41 8.03 -8.78
C ALA A 532 7.59 7.08 -8.82
N THR A 533 7.60 6.21 -9.84
CA THR A 533 8.72 5.35 -10.18
C THR A 533 9.33 5.83 -11.48
N ILE A 534 10.62 6.16 -11.44
CA ILE A 534 11.37 6.70 -12.56
C ILE A 534 12.26 5.61 -13.13
N SER A 535 12.06 5.26 -14.39
CA SER A 535 12.86 4.27 -15.11
C SER A 535 14.02 4.97 -15.81
N LEU A 536 15.26 4.59 -15.48
CA LEU A 536 16.47 5.24 -15.98
C LEU A 536 17.30 4.29 -16.84
N LYS A 537 17.63 4.73 -18.06
CA LYS A 537 18.65 4.09 -18.89
C LYS A 537 20.04 4.46 -18.39
N ASN A 538 21.06 3.72 -18.81
CA ASN A 538 22.44 3.97 -18.35
C ASN A 538 22.91 5.40 -18.55
N GLU A 539 22.52 6.03 -19.65
CA GLU A 539 22.86 7.43 -19.97
C GLU A 539 22.10 8.47 -19.14
N ASP A 540 21.03 8.08 -18.47
CA ASP A 540 20.14 9.01 -17.76
C ASP A 540 20.57 9.27 -16.30
N TRP A 541 21.36 8.40 -15.69
CA TRP A 541 21.64 8.42 -14.25
C TRP A 541 22.30 9.70 -13.76
N GLU A 542 23.29 10.20 -14.49
CA GLU A 542 24.00 11.40 -14.08
C GLU A 542 23.09 12.63 -14.08
N LEU A 543 22.36 12.84 -15.18
CA LEU A 543 21.42 13.96 -15.29
C LEU A 543 20.23 13.83 -14.31
N ALA A 544 19.77 12.61 -14.08
CA ALA A 544 18.71 12.37 -13.11
C ALA A 544 19.18 12.69 -11.68
N GLY A 545 20.42 12.34 -11.34
CA GLY A 545 21.01 12.70 -10.04
C GLY A 545 21.11 14.22 -9.86
N GLU A 546 21.52 14.95 -10.88
CA GLU A 546 21.53 16.41 -10.85
C GLU A 546 20.12 16.99 -10.67
N TRP A 547 19.14 16.48 -11.40
CA TRP A 547 17.75 16.90 -11.24
C TRP A 547 17.24 16.61 -9.82
N MET A 548 17.51 15.42 -9.30
CA MET A 548 17.08 15.00 -7.95
C MET A 548 17.68 15.92 -6.87
N TRP A 549 18.93 16.32 -7.03
CA TRP A 549 19.56 17.26 -6.09
C TRP A 549 19.00 18.68 -6.23
N GLU A 550 18.95 19.21 -7.43
CA GLU A 550 18.49 20.58 -7.69
C GLU A 550 17.03 20.80 -7.30
N ASN A 551 16.19 19.77 -7.46
CA ASN A 551 14.76 19.83 -7.19
C ASN A 551 14.35 19.10 -5.89
N ARG A 552 15.29 18.89 -4.96
CA ARG A 552 15.02 18.17 -3.72
C ARG A 552 13.93 18.78 -2.84
N ASP A 553 13.57 20.02 -3.06
CA ASP A 553 12.49 20.71 -2.34
C ASP A 553 11.09 20.38 -2.91
N PHE A 554 11.02 19.65 -4.04
CA PHE A 554 9.76 19.36 -4.73
C PHE A 554 9.32 17.89 -4.59
N TYR A 555 10.01 17.10 -3.81
CA TYR A 555 9.62 15.73 -3.49
C TYR A 555 10.16 15.32 -2.12
N ASN A 556 9.52 14.32 -1.50
CA ASN A 556 10.04 13.65 -0.32
C ASN A 556 10.75 12.35 -0.76
N GLY A 557 10.03 11.46 -1.43
CA GLY A 557 10.58 10.23 -1.95
C GLY A 557 10.18 9.99 -3.41
N LEU A 558 11.14 9.50 -4.17
CA LEU A 558 10.94 9.01 -5.53
C LEU A 558 11.70 7.70 -5.67
N SER A 559 11.08 6.71 -6.31
CA SER A 559 11.72 5.45 -6.64
C SER A 559 12.39 5.55 -7.99
N VAL A 560 13.62 5.05 -8.09
CA VAL A 560 14.33 4.97 -9.36
C VAL A 560 14.67 3.51 -9.65
N LEU A 561 14.50 3.10 -10.89
CA LEU A 561 14.79 1.74 -11.33
C LEU A 561 15.61 1.78 -12.61
N PRO A 562 16.57 0.85 -12.78
CA PRO A 562 17.21 0.66 -14.07
C PRO A 562 16.17 0.28 -15.13
N HIS A 563 16.29 0.85 -16.32
CA HIS A 563 15.44 0.46 -17.45
C HIS A 563 15.83 -0.92 -17.94
N ASP A 564 14.89 -1.86 -17.95
CA ASP A 564 15.15 -3.26 -18.29
C ASP A 564 14.56 -3.72 -19.63
N GLY A 565 14.02 -2.84 -20.45
CA GLY A 565 13.36 -3.20 -21.70
C GLY A 565 12.15 -4.12 -21.58
N GLY A 566 11.91 -4.66 -20.43
CA GLY A 566 10.69 -5.18 -19.78
C GLY A 566 9.83 -6.21 -20.47
N SER A 567 10.35 -7.06 -21.35
CA SER A 567 9.53 -8.11 -21.97
C SER A 567 9.94 -9.50 -21.46
N TYR A 568 9.01 -10.17 -20.80
CA TYR A 568 9.13 -11.59 -20.46
C TYR A 568 7.79 -12.30 -20.76
N ILE A 569 7.82 -13.63 -20.78
CA ILE A 569 6.63 -14.43 -21.13
C ILE A 569 5.48 -14.09 -20.18
N GLN A 570 4.33 -13.72 -20.75
CA GLN A 570 3.14 -13.33 -20.00
C GLN A 570 3.36 -12.18 -19.02
N ALA A 571 4.17 -11.18 -19.41
CA ALA A 571 4.33 -9.95 -18.64
C ALA A 571 2.97 -9.29 -18.38
N PRO A 572 2.79 -8.58 -17.25
CA PRO A 572 1.54 -7.88 -16.92
C PRO A 572 1.10 -6.88 -18.00
N PHE A 573 2.05 -6.31 -18.72
CA PHE A 573 1.83 -5.43 -19.85
C PHE A 573 2.66 -5.90 -21.03
N GLU A 574 2.06 -6.01 -22.20
CA GLU A 574 2.75 -6.39 -23.43
C GLU A 574 2.22 -5.58 -24.59
N ASP A 575 3.12 -4.96 -25.36
CA ASP A 575 2.76 -4.22 -26.56
C ASP A 575 2.09 -5.14 -27.57
N CYS A 576 1.09 -4.63 -28.28
CA CYS A 576 0.50 -5.29 -29.43
C CYS A 576 0.24 -4.29 -30.55
N THR A 577 0.02 -4.83 -31.76
CA THR A 577 -0.33 -4.01 -32.91
C THR A 577 -1.81 -3.61 -32.84
N LYS A 578 -2.16 -2.55 -33.58
CA LYS A 578 -3.56 -2.13 -33.74
C LYS A 578 -4.43 -3.26 -34.26
N GLU A 579 -3.94 -4.00 -35.26
CA GLU A 579 -4.63 -5.12 -35.88
C GLU A 579 -4.88 -6.26 -34.89
N GLU A 580 -3.88 -6.58 -34.07
CA GLU A 580 -4.01 -7.57 -33.01
C GLU A 580 -5.01 -7.13 -31.95
N TYR A 581 -4.94 -5.87 -31.52
CA TYR A 581 -5.90 -5.29 -30.59
C TYR A 581 -7.34 -5.40 -31.13
N GLU A 582 -7.57 -4.98 -32.38
CA GLU A 582 -8.90 -5.03 -33.01
C GLU A 582 -9.43 -6.46 -33.12
N ARG A 583 -8.56 -7.40 -33.48
CA ARG A 583 -8.91 -8.82 -33.57
C ARG A 583 -9.34 -9.39 -32.21
N LEU A 584 -8.60 -9.09 -31.15
CA LEU A 584 -8.90 -9.54 -29.79
C LEU A 584 -10.12 -8.82 -29.20
N PHE A 585 -10.22 -7.52 -29.43
CA PHE A 585 -11.35 -6.73 -28.96
C PHE A 585 -12.69 -7.21 -29.55
N ALA A 586 -12.70 -7.57 -30.82
CA ALA A 586 -13.89 -8.08 -31.49
C ALA A 586 -14.42 -9.40 -30.89
N LYS A 587 -13.58 -10.16 -30.18
CA LYS A 587 -13.95 -11.42 -29.51
C LYS A 587 -14.49 -11.21 -28.10
N LEU A 588 -14.42 -9.98 -27.56
CA LEU A 588 -14.87 -9.72 -26.20
C LEU A 588 -16.39 -9.77 -26.10
N HIS A 589 -16.87 -10.39 -25.04
CA HIS A 589 -18.29 -10.45 -24.69
C HIS A 589 -18.50 -9.87 -23.30
N THR A 590 -19.69 -9.35 -23.04
CA THR A 590 -20.08 -8.86 -21.73
C THR A 590 -19.94 -9.98 -20.69
N ILE A 591 -19.25 -9.68 -19.60
CA ILE A 591 -19.07 -10.60 -18.48
C ILE A 591 -20.08 -10.25 -17.39
N ASP A 592 -20.82 -11.25 -16.91
CA ASP A 592 -21.71 -11.11 -15.76
C ASP A 592 -21.17 -11.95 -14.58
N LEU A 593 -20.40 -11.29 -13.71
CA LEU A 593 -19.76 -11.95 -12.58
C LEU A 593 -20.75 -12.32 -11.46
N SER A 594 -21.98 -11.82 -11.50
CA SER A 594 -23.05 -12.27 -10.58
C SER A 594 -23.43 -13.75 -10.81
N LYS A 595 -23.04 -14.30 -11.95
CA LYS A 595 -23.26 -15.72 -12.30
C LYS A 595 -22.14 -16.64 -11.83
N VAL A 596 -21.06 -16.11 -11.27
CA VAL A 596 -19.99 -16.91 -10.66
C VAL A 596 -20.51 -17.48 -9.34
N VAL A 597 -20.72 -18.79 -9.31
CA VAL A 597 -21.21 -19.49 -8.11
C VAL A 597 -20.04 -19.95 -7.27
N GLU A 598 -20.03 -19.58 -5.99
CA GLU A 598 -19.05 -20.03 -5.00
C GLU A 598 -19.77 -20.70 -3.82
N LEU A 599 -19.34 -21.88 -3.43
CA LEU A 599 -19.90 -22.61 -2.29
C LEU A 599 -19.23 -22.22 -0.97
N GLN A 600 -18.00 -21.71 -1.05
CA GLN A 600 -17.22 -21.25 0.10
C GLN A 600 -16.24 -20.16 -0.34
N ASP A 601 -15.81 -19.34 0.60
CA ASP A 601 -14.83 -18.28 0.33
C ASP A 601 -13.41 -18.88 0.26
N ASN A 602 -12.87 -18.98 -0.95
CA ASN A 602 -11.52 -19.46 -1.23
C ASN A 602 -10.55 -18.34 -1.57
N THR A 603 -10.81 -17.11 -1.13
CA THR A 603 -9.92 -15.98 -1.37
C THR A 603 -8.50 -16.28 -0.90
N ASP A 604 -7.54 -16.14 -1.80
CA ASP A 604 -6.11 -16.29 -1.54
C ASP A 604 -5.35 -15.11 -2.17
N LEU A 605 -4.78 -14.27 -1.32
CA LEU A 605 -4.03 -13.08 -1.72
C LEU A 605 -2.50 -13.27 -1.62
N SER A 606 -2.03 -14.50 -1.36
CA SER A 606 -0.61 -14.79 -1.19
C SER A 606 0.24 -14.55 -2.44
N GLY A 607 -0.37 -14.73 -3.61
CA GLY A 607 0.28 -14.50 -4.91
C GLY A 607 0.28 -13.05 -5.38
N GLU A 608 -0.35 -12.14 -4.64
CA GLU A 608 -0.37 -10.73 -5.00
C GLU A 608 0.93 -10.04 -4.63
N LEU A 609 1.49 -9.33 -5.60
CA LEU A 609 2.68 -8.52 -5.37
C LEU A 609 2.32 -7.35 -4.46
N ALA A 610 2.93 -7.29 -3.30
CA ALA A 610 3.04 -6.05 -2.55
C ALA A 610 4.02 -5.13 -3.28
N CYS A 611 3.95 -3.83 -3.02
CA CYS A 611 4.93 -2.89 -3.56
C CYS A 611 6.34 -3.28 -3.07
N VAL A 612 7.14 -3.86 -3.93
CA VAL A 612 8.53 -4.23 -3.66
C VAL A 612 9.41 -3.41 -4.59
N GLY A 613 10.40 -2.72 -4.02
CA GLY A 613 11.37 -1.96 -4.80
C GLY A 613 10.81 -0.72 -5.52
N GLY A 614 9.75 -0.09 -4.97
CA GLY A 614 9.14 1.09 -5.59
C GLY A 614 8.31 0.80 -6.84
N ALA A 615 8.23 -0.46 -7.24
CA ALA A 615 7.39 -0.90 -8.35
C ALA A 615 6.09 -1.48 -7.80
N CYS A 616 5.10 -0.62 -7.61
CA CYS A 616 3.73 -1.05 -7.37
C CYS A 616 3.14 -1.51 -8.70
N GLU A 617 3.07 -2.80 -8.95
CA GLU A 617 2.36 -3.44 -10.09
C GLU A 617 2.54 -2.80 -11.50
N ILE A 618 3.49 -1.89 -11.67
CA ILE A 618 3.70 -1.14 -12.91
C ILE A 618 4.75 -1.82 -13.81
N LYS A 619 5.20 -2.99 -13.42
CA LYS A 619 6.05 -3.83 -14.28
C LYS A 619 5.21 -4.79 -15.09
#